data_3bfeb4a5f51c0df67f2879d78b32d246
#
_entry.id   3bfeb4a5f51c0df67f2879d78b32d246
#
_cell.length_a   1.000
_cell.length_b   1.000
_cell.length_c   1.000
_cell.angle_alpha   90.00
_cell.angle_beta   90.00
_cell.angle_gamma   90.00
#
_symmetry.space_group_name_H-M   'P 1'
#
loop_
_entity.id
_entity.type
_entity.pdbx_description
1 polymer ?
#
loop_
_entity_poly.entity_id
_entity_poly.type
_entity_poly.pdbx_seq_one_letter_code
_entity_poly.pdbx_strand_id
1 'polypeptide(L)'
;MSANWRHPGRTGGLLYAVLATLVGSIVALFSRLQVERQRGRASAAKRLPAGAVIVISNHTSYADGVLLALACRRLGRSLRLLATSGVFRAPLLGAVARRLGFIRVNRGGADASASLDEAVQALAAGEAVGLYPEGRLTRHPDRWPERAKTGAVRLALRSGAPIVPVAMEGAHLVVGRKGVVKQLVVNVLRRPKVNAKVGDPIDVRTLMHIGPTTDPTPNEVRLAADMVMGRLIALVADLRHETAPHPHGVERVDDAGAL
;
A
#
# COMPACT_ATOMS: atom_id res chain seq x y z
N MET A 1 16.00 -3.25 18.57
CA MET A 1 15.92 -4.69 18.23
C MET A 1 15.10 -4.80 16.95
N SER A 2 15.73 -4.99 15.80
CA SER A 2 15.07 -5.20 14.52
C SER A 2 14.40 -6.57 14.56
N ALA A 3 13.07 -6.61 14.58
CA ALA A 3 12.34 -7.85 14.43
C ALA A 3 12.56 -8.36 12.99
N ASN A 4 13.26 -9.46 12.85
CA ASN A 4 13.45 -10.12 11.56
C ASN A 4 12.13 -10.79 11.14
N TRP A 5 11.31 -10.08 10.38
CA TRP A 5 9.98 -10.51 9.95
C TRP A 5 10.01 -11.58 8.85
N ARG A 6 11.15 -11.76 8.19
CA ARG A 6 11.35 -12.85 7.22
C ARG A 6 11.61 -14.17 7.94
N HIS A 7 12.35 -14.09 9.06
CA HIS A 7 12.61 -15.20 9.96
C HIS A 7 12.42 -14.72 11.40
N PRO A 8 11.18 -14.33 11.77
CA PRO A 8 10.94 -13.98 13.15
C PRO A 8 11.41 -15.17 14.00
N GLY A 9 12.19 -14.92 15.03
CA GLY A 9 12.53 -15.96 15.98
C GLY A 9 11.27 -16.74 16.36
N ARG A 10 11.35 -18.03 16.68
CA ARG A 10 10.21 -18.94 16.85
C ARG A 10 9.01 -18.29 17.57
N THR A 11 9.25 -17.50 18.59
CA THR A 11 8.22 -16.77 19.34
C THR A 11 7.62 -15.60 18.59
N GLY A 12 8.41 -14.83 17.82
CA GLY A 12 7.91 -13.68 17.07
C GLY A 12 7.05 -14.09 15.87
N GLY A 13 7.43 -15.17 15.18
CA GLY A 13 6.66 -15.70 14.04
C GLY A 13 5.33 -16.30 14.48
N LEU A 14 5.33 -17.01 15.60
CA LEU A 14 4.11 -17.56 16.16
C LEU A 14 3.17 -16.45 16.61
N LEU A 15 3.67 -15.43 17.32
CA LEU A 15 2.87 -14.30 17.77
C LEU A 15 2.26 -13.55 16.58
N TYR A 16 3.03 -13.29 15.52
CA TYR A 16 2.51 -12.68 14.30
C TYR A 16 1.42 -13.55 13.68
N ALA A 17 1.65 -14.86 13.57
CA ALA A 17 0.69 -15.79 13.00
C ALA A 17 -0.61 -15.82 13.81
N VAL A 18 -0.54 -15.87 15.13
CA VAL A 18 -1.69 -15.85 16.04
C VAL A 18 -2.45 -14.53 15.91
N LEU A 19 -1.76 -13.38 16.03
CA LEU A 19 -2.38 -12.06 15.91
C LEU A 19 -3.04 -11.86 14.53
N ALA A 20 -2.35 -12.23 13.46
CA ALA A 20 -2.89 -12.07 12.12
C ALA A 20 -4.07 -13.03 11.85
N THR A 21 -4.08 -14.21 12.45
CA THR A 21 -5.21 -15.14 12.38
C THR A 21 -6.40 -14.57 13.16
N LEU A 22 -6.18 -14.09 14.39
CA LEU A 22 -7.22 -13.49 15.22
C LEU A 22 -7.85 -12.26 14.54
N VAL A 23 -7.00 -11.32 14.10
CA VAL A 23 -7.46 -10.13 13.36
C VAL A 23 -8.17 -10.54 12.06
N GLY A 24 -7.63 -11.51 11.33
CA GLY A 24 -8.25 -12.04 10.12
C GLY A 24 -9.63 -12.65 10.38
N SER A 25 -9.80 -13.39 11.48
CA SER A 25 -11.10 -13.94 11.91
C SER A 25 -12.09 -12.85 12.26
N ILE A 26 -11.65 -11.83 13.00
CA ILE A 26 -12.49 -10.66 13.33
C ILE A 26 -12.93 -9.95 12.04
N VAL A 27 -11.97 -9.66 11.15
CA VAL A 27 -12.27 -8.99 9.87
C VAL A 27 -13.21 -9.83 9.02
N ALA A 28 -13.09 -11.16 9.06
CA ALA A 28 -13.97 -12.08 8.33
C ALA A 28 -15.42 -12.07 8.84
N LEU A 29 -15.68 -11.63 10.09
CA LEU A 29 -17.04 -11.41 10.57
C LEU A 29 -17.72 -10.22 9.88
N PHE A 30 -16.96 -9.20 9.52
CA PHE A 30 -17.47 -7.92 8.99
C PHE A 30 -17.26 -7.72 7.49
N SER A 31 -16.48 -8.58 6.83
CA SER A 31 -16.14 -8.45 5.42
C SER A 31 -15.71 -9.76 4.78
N ARG A 32 -15.69 -9.78 3.45
CA ARG A 32 -15.17 -10.88 2.64
C ARG A 32 -14.00 -10.36 1.81
N LEU A 33 -12.79 -10.48 2.34
CA LEU A 33 -11.58 -10.12 1.58
C LEU A 33 -11.33 -11.16 0.49
N GLN A 34 -11.21 -10.71 -0.75
CA GLN A 34 -10.83 -11.52 -1.91
C GLN A 34 -9.55 -10.93 -2.50
N VAL A 35 -8.61 -11.79 -2.87
CA VAL A 35 -7.37 -11.37 -3.52
C VAL A 35 -7.39 -11.91 -4.92
N GLU A 36 -7.58 -11.03 -5.90
CA GLU A 36 -7.54 -11.37 -7.31
C GLU A 36 -6.10 -11.52 -7.78
N ARG A 37 -5.88 -12.60 -8.51
CA ARG A 37 -4.61 -12.87 -9.17
C ARG A 37 -4.79 -12.59 -10.65
N GLN A 38 -3.89 -11.82 -11.24
CA GLN A 38 -3.97 -11.51 -12.67
C GLN A 38 -3.98 -12.81 -13.50
N ARG A 39 -5.05 -13.03 -14.25
CA ARG A 39 -5.15 -14.13 -15.21
C ARG A 39 -4.44 -13.71 -16.49
N GLY A 40 -3.47 -14.49 -16.98
CA GLY A 40 -3.10 -14.41 -18.39
C GLY A 40 -1.66 -14.06 -18.77
N ARG A 41 -0.74 -13.85 -17.84
CA ARG A 41 0.70 -13.95 -18.16
C ARG A 41 1.33 -15.02 -17.31
N ALA A 42 2.26 -15.78 -17.93
CA ALA A 42 3.02 -16.87 -17.30
C ALA A 42 3.93 -16.41 -16.14
N SER A 43 3.65 -15.24 -15.59
CA SER A 43 4.33 -14.71 -14.43
C SER A 43 3.70 -15.25 -13.15
N ALA A 44 4.51 -15.97 -12.45
CA ALA A 44 4.30 -16.67 -11.20
C ALA A 44 3.90 -15.79 -10.00
N ALA A 45 3.20 -14.69 -10.16
CA ALA A 45 2.81 -13.80 -9.07
C ALA A 45 1.62 -14.36 -8.26
N LYS A 46 1.69 -15.65 -7.93
CA LYS A 46 0.89 -16.21 -6.84
C LYS A 46 1.28 -15.64 -5.48
N ARG A 47 2.43 -14.95 -5.40
CA ARG A 47 3.02 -14.41 -4.16
C ARG A 47 3.73 -13.09 -4.45
N LEU A 48 3.83 -12.23 -3.44
CA LEU A 48 4.73 -11.08 -3.49
C LEU A 48 6.19 -11.54 -3.56
N PRO A 49 7.11 -10.74 -4.13
CA PRO A 49 8.54 -11.06 -4.19
C PRO A 49 9.09 -11.51 -2.82
N ALA A 50 10.00 -12.48 -2.83
CA ALA A 50 10.54 -13.06 -1.59
C ALA A 50 11.55 -12.16 -0.87
N GLY A 51 12.22 -11.25 -1.61
CA GLY A 51 13.18 -10.28 -1.07
C GLY A 51 12.54 -8.99 -0.59
N ALA A 52 13.34 -7.93 -0.55
CA ALA A 52 12.86 -6.58 -0.31
C ALA A 52 11.76 -6.21 -1.29
N VAL A 53 10.66 -5.65 -0.81
CA VAL A 53 9.57 -5.19 -1.65
C VAL A 53 8.82 -4.02 -1.01
N ILE A 54 8.49 -3.03 -1.79
CA ILE A 54 7.66 -1.90 -1.40
C ILE A 54 6.25 -2.15 -1.94
N VAL A 55 5.27 -2.23 -1.05
CA VAL A 55 3.85 -2.37 -1.43
C VAL A 55 3.19 -1.02 -1.34
N ILE A 56 2.57 -0.57 -2.43
CA ILE A 56 1.74 0.64 -2.43
C ILE A 56 0.28 0.30 -2.64
N SER A 57 -0.62 1.07 -2.04
CA SER A 57 -2.07 0.89 -2.22
C SER A 57 -2.79 2.23 -2.20
N ASN A 58 -3.99 2.28 -2.78
CA ASN A 58 -4.93 3.39 -2.65
C ASN A 58 -5.52 3.42 -1.24
N HIS A 59 -5.94 4.61 -0.79
CA HIS A 59 -6.33 4.83 0.61
C HIS A 59 -7.74 5.42 0.73
N THR A 60 -8.74 4.58 0.93
CA THR A 60 -10.17 4.95 0.92
C THR A 60 -10.84 4.83 2.30
N SER A 61 -10.23 4.07 3.21
CA SER A 61 -10.84 3.66 4.48
C SER A 61 -9.82 3.59 5.62
N TYR A 62 -10.27 3.75 6.84
CA TYR A 62 -9.46 3.45 8.03
C TYR A 62 -9.15 1.95 8.19
N ALA A 63 -9.91 1.07 7.53
CA ALA A 63 -9.66 -0.37 7.53
C ALA A 63 -8.56 -0.80 6.55
N ASP A 64 -8.16 0.07 5.61
CA ASP A 64 -7.23 -0.30 4.53
C ASP A 64 -5.94 -0.91 5.05
N GLY A 65 -5.36 -0.36 6.12
CA GLY A 65 -4.09 -0.86 6.68
C GLY A 65 -4.17 -2.32 7.12
N VAL A 66 -5.24 -2.69 7.80
CA VAL A 66 -5.48 -4.07 8.25
C VAL A 66 -5.79 -4.98 7.06
N LEU A 67 -6.64 -4.52 6.15
CA LEU A 67 -7.03 -5.29 4.96
C LEU A 67 -5.85 -5.51 4.03
N LEU A 68 -5.00 -4.50 3.82
CA LEU A 68 -3.77 -4.63 3.02
C LEU A 68 -2.79 -5.62 3.66
N ALA A 69 -2.59 -5.54 4.98
CA ALA A 69 -1.73 -6.49 5.69
C ALA A 69 -2.24 -7.94 5.57
N LEU A 70 -3.56 -8.14 5.66
CA LEU A 70 -4.19 -9.46 5.45
C LEU A 70 -4.08 -9.93 3.99
N ALA A 71 -4.23 -9.03 3.02
CA ALA A 71 -4.03 -9.35 1.60
C ALA A 71 -2.58 -9.78 1.35
N CYS A 72 -1.59 -9.01 1.84
CA CYS A 72 -0.17 -9.37 1.73
C CYS A 72 0.15 -10.71 2.40
N ARG A 73 -0.47 -11.02 3.56
CA ARG A 73 -0.33 -12.33 4.20
C ARG A 73 -0.83 -13.47 3.30
N ARG A 74 -1.98 -13.29 2.62
CA ARG A 74 -2.49 -14.27 1.64
C ARG A 74 -1.57 -14.41 0.42
N LEU A 75 -0.76 -13.40 0.15
CA LEU A 75 0.29 -13.38 -0.88
C LEU A 75 1.65 -13.86 -0.36
N GLY A 76 1.69 -14.42 0.87
CA GLY A 76 2.87 -15.05 1.45
C GLY A 76 3.85 -14.09 2.13
N ARG A 77 3.46 -12.83 2.41
CA ARG A 77 4.34 -11.84 3.05
C ARG A 77 3.69 -11.16 4.24
N SER A 78 4.47 -11.01 5.30
CA SER A 78 4.15 -10.10 6.39
C SER A 78 4.50 -8.68 5.97
N LEU A 79 3.61 -7.72 6.24
CA LEU A 79 3.76 -6.33 5.82
C LEU A 79 4.08 -5.43 7.01
N ARG A 80 5.17 -4.65 6.93
CA ARG A 80 5.45 -3.53 7.82
C ARG A 80 4.87 -2.26 7.21
N LEU A 81 3.76 -1.79 7.76
CA LEU A 81 3.06 -0.62 7.21
C LEU A 81 3.63 0.68 7.78
N LEU A 82 3.87 1.66 6.92
CA LEU A 82 4.13 3.03 7.35
C LEU A 82 2.82 3.64 7.85
N ALA A 83 2.75 3.94 9.15
CA ALA A 83 1.55 4.45 9.80
C ALA A 83 1.81 5.74 10.56
N THR A 84 0.84 6.63 10.57
CA THR A 84 0.95 7.92 11.27
C THR A 84 0.96 7.74 12.78
N SER A 85 1.54 8.70 13.51
CA SER A 85 1.60 8.70 14.99
C SER A 85 0.24 8.50 15.65
N GLY A 86 -0.87 8.91 15.01
CA GLY A 86 -2.23 8.69 15.51
C GLY A 86 -2.58 7.21 15.70
N VAL A 87 -2.12 6.33 14.80
CA VAL A 87 -2.30 4.87 14.91
C VAL A 87 -1.64 4.33 16.18
N PHE A 88 -0.43 4.82 16.47
CA PHE A 88 0.37 4.37 17.63
C PHE A 88 -0.15 4.91 18.98
N ARG A 89 -0.96 5.99 18.97
CA ARG A 89 -1.59 6.54 20.17
C ARG A 89 -2.85 5.78 20.58
N ALA A 90 -3.52 5.10 19.66
CA ALA A 90 -4.70 4.30 19.95
C ALA A 90 -4.30 3.08 20.82
N PRO A 91 -4.90 2.84 22.00
CA PRO A 91 -4.37 1.90 22.99
C PRO A 91 -4.15 0.48 22.42
N LEU A 92 -5.17 -0.14 21.90
CA LEU A 92 -5.11 -1.50 21.35
C LEU A 92 -4.42 -1.53 19.98
N LEU A 93 -4.83 -0.63 19.08
CA LEU A 93 -4.30 -0.57 17.72
C LEU A 93 -2.80 -0.23 17.72
N GLY A 94 -2.38 0.69 18.58
CA GLY A 94 -0.97 1.06 18.71
C GLY A 94 -0.12 -0.07 19.30
N ALA A 95 -0.65 -0.86 20.24
CA ALA A 95 0.03 -2.03 20.74
C ALA A 95 0.24 -3.09 19.64
N VAL A 96 -0.81 -3.37 18.87
CA VAL A 96 -0.75 -4.29 17.73
C VAL A 96 0.22 -3.76 16.66
N ALA A 97 0.13 -2.48 16.29
CA ALA A 97 1.02 -1.87 15.29
C ALA A 97 2.50 -1.98 15.69
N ARG A 98 2.84 -1.70 16.96
CA ARG A 98 4.20 -1.90 17.48
C ARG A 98 4.64 -3.36 17.43
N ARG A 99 3.76 -4.28 17.81
CA ARG A 99 4.07 -5.73 17.80
C ARG A 99 4.22 -6.27 16.37
N LEU A 100 3.47 -5.73 15.43
CA LEU A 100 3.58 -6.06 14.00
C LEU A 100 4.73 -5.31 13.31
N GLY A 101 5.53 -4.50 14.02
CA GLY A 101 6.66 -3.77 13.49
C GLY A 101 6.28 -2.68 12.50
N PHE A 102 5.11 -2.08 12.64
CA PHE A 102 4.74 -0.93 11.81
C PHE A 102 5.71 0.23 12.06
N ILE A 103 6.05 0.93 10.99
CA ILE A 103 7.00 2.04 11.00
C ILE A 103 6.20 3.33 11.23
N ARG A 104 6.61 4.07 12.27
CA ARG A 104 5.94 5.34 12.58
C ARG A 104 6.37 6.42 11.61
N VAL A 105 5.41 7.12 11.01
CA VAL A 105 5.65 8.30 10.20
C VAL A 105 5.14 9.54 10.91
N ASN A 106 6.05 10.46 11.20
CA ASN A 106 5.69 11.80 11.61
C ASN A 106 5.67 12.70 10.36
N ARG A 107 4.58 13.42 10.17
CA ARG A 107 4.42 14.29 9.00
C ARG A 107 5.10 15.61 9.25
N GLY A 108 6.13 15.92 8.48
CA GLY A 108 6.85 17.20 8.49
C GLY A 108 8.28 17.13 9.06
N GLY A 109 9.24 17.73 8.35
CA GLY A 109 10.61 17.95 8.80
C GLY A 109 11.51 16.71 8.90
N ALA A 110 12.47 16.75 9.80
CA ALA A 110 13.50 15.72 10.02
C ALA A 110 12.93 14.33 10.34
N ASP A 111 11.78 14.25 10.98
CA ASP A 111 11.13 12.98 11.35
C ASP A 111 10.67 12.16 10.15
N ALA A 112 10.40 12.79 9.01
CA ALA A 112 10.04 12.08 7.78
C ALA A 112 11.25 11.34 7.20
N SER A 113 12.44 11.89 7.33
CA SER A 113 13.69 11.23 6.93
C SER A 113 13.97 10.01 7.80
N ALA A 114 13.88 10.13 9.12
CA ALA A 114 14.08 9.03 10.06
C ALA A 114 13.13 7.84 9.79
N SER A 115 11.88 8.13 9.42
CA SER A 115 10.91 7.08 9.02
C SER A 115 11.33 6.35 7.75
N LEU A 116 11.93 7.06 6.78
CA LEU A 116 12.47 6.44 5.57
C LEU A 116 13.72 5.61 5.89
N ASP A 117 14.55 6.02 6.82
CA ASP A 117 15.75 5.27 7.23
C ASP A 117 15.37 3.94 7.88
N GLU A 118 14.36 3.92 8.75
CA GLU A 118 13.82 2.68 9.32
C GLU A 118 13.23 1.77 8.22
N ALA A 119 12.53 2.36 7.24
CA ALA A 119 11.99 1.60 6.12
C ALA A 119 13.09 1.00 5.23
N VAL A 120 14.18 1.75 4.96
CA VAL A 120 15.35 1.24 4.22
C VAL A 120 16.00 0.08 4.97
N GLN A 121 16.17 0.17 6.29
CA GLN A 121 16.71 -0.92 7.10
C GLN A 121 15.82 -2.18 7.04
N ALA A 122 14.50 -2.01 7.08
CA ALA A 122 13.55 -3.12 6.94
C ALA A 122 13.69 -3.80 5.56
N LEU A 123 13.79 -3.00 4.49
CA LEU A 123 14.00 -3.52 3.14
C LEU A 123 15.37 -4.21 3.00
N ALA A 124 16.44 -3.66 3.58
CA ALA A 124 17.76 -4.31 3.59
C ALA A 124 17.73 -5.68 4.28
N ALA A 125 16.84 -5.84 5.29
CA ALA A 125 16.57 -7.13 5.91
C ALA A 125 15.69 -8.07 5.07
N GLY A 126 15.31 -7.67 3.85
CA GLY A 126 14.47 -8.45 2.94
C GLY A 126 12.98 -8.45 3.31
N GLU A 127 12.53 -7.47 4.09
CA GLU A 127 11.13 -7.35 4.53
C GLU A 127 10.24 -6.67 3.47
N ALA A 128 8.93 -6.82 3.63
CA ALA A 128 7.94 -6.10 2.83
C ALA A 128 7.49 -4.85 3.59
N VAL A 129 7.63 -3.68 2.96
CA VAL A 129 7.23 -2.39 3.53
C VAL A 129 6.04 -1.84 2.76
N GLY A 130 4.97 -1.50 3.46
CA GLY A 130 3.74 -0.98 2.88
C GLY A 130 3.54 0.51 3.13
N LEU A 131 3.04 1.23 2.14
CA LEU A 131 2.68 2.63 2.30
C LEU A 131 1.56 3.05 1.34
N TYR A 132 0.90 4.14 1.70
CA TYR A 132 -0.09 4.81 0.86
C TYR A 132 0.55 6.02 0.21
N PRO A 133 0.75 6.03 -1.12
CA PRO A 133 1.49 7.12 -1.78
C PRO A 133 0.80 8.48 -1.64
N GLU A 134 -0.51 8.53 -1.48
CA GLU A 134 -1.27 9.74 -1.20
C GLU A 134 -0.91 10.38 0.16
N GLY A 135 -0.47 9.57 1.11
CA GLY A 135 -0.15 9.99 2.49
C GLY A 135 -1.36 10.39 3.33
N ARG A 136 -2.58 10.20 2.83
CA ARG A 136 -3.86 10.45 3.51
C ARG A 136 -4.98 9.63 2.84
N LEU A 137 -6.14 9.56 3.48
CA LEU A 137 -7.35 9.08 2.81
C LEU A 137 -7.69 9.98 1.63
N THR A 138 -8.00 9.38 0.47
CA THR A 138 -8.41 10.13 -0.72
C THR A 138 -9.59 11.05 -0.41
N ARG A 139 -9.61 12.24 -1.01
CA ARG A 139 -10.73 13.18 -0.94
C ARG A 139 -11.60 13.15 -2.19
N HIS A 140 -11.19 12.39 -3.20
CA HIS A 140 -11.96 12.25 -4.41
C HIS A 140 -13.36 11.72 -4.10
N PRO A 141 -14.45 12.30 -4.62
CA PRO A 141 -15.83 11.91 -4.31
C PRO A 141 -16.07 10.43 -4.63
N ASP A 142 -15.56 9.94 -5.76
CA ASP A 142 -15.68 8.55 -6.19
C ASP A 142 -14.52 7.68 -5.70
N ARG A 143 -13.75 8.18 -4.71
CA ARG A 143 -12.65 7.43 -4.08
C ARG A 143 -11.53 7.00 -5.03
N TRP A 144 -11.32 7.71 -6.13
CA TRP A 144 -10.15 7.52 -6.95
C TRP A 144 -8.88 7.95 -6.22
N PRO A 145 -7.76 7.27 -6.48
CA PRO A 145 -6.47 7.69 -5.95
C PRO A 145 -6.10 9.10 -6.44
N GLU A 146 -5.60 9.93 -5.55
CA GLU A 146 -5.14 11.28 -5.86
C GLU A 146 -3.63 11.28 -6.15
N ARG A 147 -3.06 12.48 -6.30
CA ARG A 147 -1.63 12.65 -6.58
C ARG A 147 -0.75 12.00 -5.52
N ALA A 148 0.25 11.25 -5.95
CA ALA A 148 1.22 10.61 -5.07
C ALA A 148 2.21 11.63 -4.49
N LYS A 149 2.71 11.35 -3.29
CA LYS A 149 3.96 11.90 -2.75
C LYS A 149 5.16 11.11 -3.29
N THR A 150 6.35 11.70 -3.24
CA THR A 150 7.57 11.06 -3.76
C THR A 150 8.18 9.99 -2.85
N GLY A 151 7.61 9.77 -1.65
CA GLY A 151 8.19 8.89 -0.63
C GLY A 151 8.42 7.45 -1.09
N ALA A 152 7.48 6.87 -1.85
CA ALA A 152 7.62 5.50 -2.38
C ALA A 152 8.80 5.39 -3.35
N VAL A 153 8.92 6.34 -4.28
CA VAL A 153 10.01 6.39 -5.26
C VAL A 153 11.36 6.61 -4.59
N ARG A 154 11.44 7.56 -3.64
CA ARG A 154 12.67 7.80 -2.86
C ARG A 154 13.10 6.55 -2.08
N LEU A 155 12.13 5.83 -1.51
CA LEU A 155 12.41 4.59 -0.79
C LEU A 155 12.94 3.51 -1.75
N ALA A 156 12.35 3.36 -2.95
CA ALA A 156 12.79 2.43 -3.96
C ALA A 156 14.21 2.76 -4.47
N LEU A 157 14.49 4.03 -4.76
CA LEU A 157 15.81 4.49 -5.21
C LEU A 157 16.91 4.22 -4.16
N ARG A 158 16.59 4.41 -2.87
CA ARG A 158 17.53 4.20 -1.76
C ARG A 158 17.76 2.74 -1.43
N SER A 159 16.77 1.90 -1.59
CA SER A 159 16.81 0.48 -1.19
C SER A 159 17.06 -0.49 -2.33
N GLY A 160 16.86 -0.06 -3.59
CA GLY A 160 16.84 -0.94 -4.75
C GLY A 160 15.64 -1.89 -4.80
N ALA A 161 14.69 -1.78 -3.86
CA ALA A 161 13.53 -2.65 -3.80
C ALA A 161 12.47 -2.27 -4.86
N PRO A 162 11.86 -3.25 -5.55
CA PRO A 162 10.77 -2.98 -6.49
C PRO A 162 9.52 -2.51 -5.76
N ILE A 163 8.73 -1.67 -6.44
CA ILE A 163 7.40 -1.25 -5.98
C ILE A 163 6.35 -2.19 -6.57
N VAL A 164 5.48 -2.74 -5.73
CA VAL A 164 4.34 -3.56 -6.17
C VAL A 164 3.05 -2.82 -5.82
N PRO A 165 2.26 -2.39 -6.82
CA PRO A 165 0.96 -1.80 -6.58
C PRO A 165 -0.06 -2.87 -6.20
N VAL A 166 -0.89 -2.57 -5.19
CA VAL A 166 -2.02 -3.39 -4.77
C VAL A 166 -3.26 -2.50 -4.72
N ALA A 167 -4.13 -2.61 -5.71
CA ALA A 167 -5.40 -1.93 -5.71
C ALA A 167 -6.37 -2.59 -4.73
N MET A 168 -7.13 -1.78 -4.01
CA MET A 168 -8.16 -2.26 -3.09
C MET A 168 -9.49 -1.55 -3.35
N GLU A 169 -10.59 -2.31 -3.38
CA GLU A 169 -11.94 -1.78 -3.52
C GLU A 169 -12.89 -2.40 -2.49
N GLY A 170 -13.85 -1.61 -2.02
CA GLY A 170 -14.84 -2.04 -1.03
C GLY A 170 -14.44 -1.86 0.44
N ALA A 171 -13.22 -1.46 0.76
CA ALA A 171 -12.77 -1.25 2.12
C ALA A 171 -13.57 -0.16 2.85
N HIS A 172 -14.02 0.88 2.15
CA HIS A 172 -14.87 1.94 2.66
C HIS A 172 -16.28 1.45 3.09
N LEU A 173 -16.71 0.30 2.58
CA LEU A 173 -17.96 -0.35 3.00
C LEU A 173 -17.80 -1.08 4.34
N VAL A 174 -16.57 -1.46 4.71
CA VAL A 174 -16.27 -2.11 6.00
C VAL A 174 -16.20 -1.08 7.11
N VAL A 175 -15.38 -0.04 6.91
CA VAL A 175 -15.25 1.08 7.84
C VAL A 175 -15.21 2.38 7.04
N GLY A 176 -16.30 3.11 7.07
CA GLY A 176 -16.41 4.44 6.46
C GLY A 176 -15.81 5.54 7.34
N ARG A 177 -15.92 6.78 6.85
CA ARG A 177 -15.44 7.97 7.60
C ARG A 177 -16.37 8.39 8.72
N LYS A 178 -17.65 8.01 8.66
CA LYS A 178 -18.71 8.35 9.63
C LYS A 178 -19.48 7.11 10.01
N GLY A 179 -20.03 7.08 11.23
CA GLY A 179 -20.92 6.01 11.67
C GLY A 179 -20.27 4.64 11.78
N VAL A 180 -18.99 4.55 12.15
CA VAL A 180 -18.20 3.31 12.21
C VAL A 180 -18.93 2.21 12.98
N VAL A 181 -19.46 2.49 14.18
CA VAL A 181 -20.13 1.49 15.01
C VAL A 181 -21.38 0.93 14.30
N LYS A 182 -22.25 1.84 13.78
CA LYS A 182 -23.45 1.43 13.04
C LYS A 182 -23.09 0.57 11.83
N GLN A 183 -22.03 0.96 11.10
CA GLN A 183 -21.57 0.22 9.92
C GLN A 183 -21.04 -1.16 10.29
N LEU A 184 -20.28 -1.30 11.37
CA LEU A 184 -19.80 -2.59 11.85
C LEU A 184 -20.96 -3.51 12.25
N VAL A 185 -21.96 -3.00 13.00
CA VAL A 185 -23.14 -3.79 13.38
C VAL A 185 -23.88 -4.32 12.14
N VAL A 186 -24.12 -3.44 11.16
CA VAL A 186 -24.76 -3.83 9.88
C VAL A 186 -23.92 -4.84 9.10
N ASN A 187 -22.60 -4.70 9.14
CA ASN A 187 -21.67 -5.54 8.38
C ASN A 187 -21.53 -6.96 8.95
N VAL A 188 -21.94 -7.23 10.18
CA VAL A 188 -22.03 -8.63 10.68
C VAL A 188 -22.95 -9.46 9.78
N LEU A 189 -24.05 -8.85 9.31
CA LEU A 189 -25.00 -9.52 8.40
C LEU A 189 -24.62 -9.35 6.92
N ARG A 190 -24.24 -8.15 6.50
CA ARG A 190 -23.99 -7.84 5.07
C ARG A 190 -22.68 -8.38 4.56
N ARG A 191 -21.63 -8.37 5.37
CA ARG A 191 -20.27 -8.83 5.04
C ARG A 191 -19.82 -8.38 3.65
N PRO A 192 -19.64 -7.05 3.42
CA PRO A 192 -19.31 -6.52 2.11
C PRO A 192 -18.03 -7.17 1.55
N LYS A 193 -17.99 -7.31 0.24
CA LYS A 193 -16.80 -7.79 -0.46
C LYS A 193 -15.73 -6.70 -0.46
N VAL A 194 -14.51 -7.10 -0.18
CA VAL A 194 -13.32 -6.27 -0.36
C VAL A 194 -12.42 -7.00 -1.33
N ASN A 195 -12.21 -6.40 -2.48
CA ASN A 195 -11.36 -6.97 -3.52
C ASN A 195 -9.98 -6.31 -3.46
N ALA A 196 -8.93 -7.12 -3.55
CA ALA A 196 -7.56 -6.68 -3.71
C ALA A 196 -6.98 -7.26 -4.99
N LYS A 197 -6.35 -6.44 -5.83
CA LYS A 197 -5.69 -6.85 -7.06
C LYS A 197 -4.22 -6.42 -7.02
N VAL A 198 -3.35 -7.37 -7.38
CA VAL A 198 -1.90 -7.16 -7.34
C VAL A 198 -1.41 -6.90 -8.74
N GLY A 199 -0.67 -5.81 -8.93
CA GLY A 199 0.01 -5.48 -10.18
C GLY A 199 1.42 -6.02 -10.26
N ASP A 200 2.05 -5.81 -11.40
CA ASP A 200 3.44 -6.22 -11.65
C ASP A 200 4.43 -5.40 -10.82
N PRO A 201 5.55 -5.99 -10.41
CA PRO A 201 6.63 -5.25 -9.78
C PRO A 201 7.22 -4.18 -10.70
N ILE A 202 7.44 -3.00 -10.15
CA ILE A 202 8.00 -1.84 -10.85
C ILE A 202 9.41 -1.60 -10.32
N ASP A 203 10.41 -1.79 -11.16
CA ASP A 203 11.75 -1.29 -10.90
C ASP A 203 11.80 0.19 -11.26
N VAL A 204 12.07 1.04 -10.27
CA VAL A 204 12.00 2.51 -10.45
C VAL A 204 13.14 3.01 -11.33
N ARG A 205 14.35 2.44 -11.24
CA ARG A 205 15.48 2.86 -12.08
C ARG A 205 15.25 2.50 -13.55
N THR A 206 14.73 1.31 -13.78
CA THR A 206 14.32 0.89 -15.14
C THR A 206 13.18 1.77 -15.66
N LEU A 207 12.18 2.10 -14.81
CA LEU A 207 11.08 2.99 -15.19
C LEU A 207 11.55 4.38 -15.59
N MET A 208 12.59 4.89 -14.93
CA MET A 208 13.19 6.21 -15.18
C MET A 208 14.26 6.19 -16.29
N HIS A 209 14.63 5.02 -16.79
CA HIS A 209 15.76 4.84 -17.73
C HIS A 209 17.09 5.42 -17.20
N ILE A 210 17.35 5.31 -15.89
CA ILE A 210 18.57 5.80 -15.24
C ILE A 210 19.50 4.66 -14.82
N GLY A 211 20.81 4.92 -14.88
CA GLY A 211 21.82 3.97 -14.42
C GLY A 211 21.81 3.71 -12.91
N PRO A 212 22.50 2.65 -12.45
CA PRO A 212 22.50 2.25 -11.05
C PRO A 212 23.07 3.29 -10.10
N THR A 213 24.00 4.12 -10.58
CA THR A 213 24.73 5.15 -9.81
C THR A 213 24.24 6.57 -10.07
N THR A 214 23.28 6.75 -10.99
CA THR A 214 22.76 8.09 -11.33
C THR A 214 21.82 8.57 -10.25
N ASP A 215 22.07 9.76 -9.72
CA ASP A 215 21.17 10.45 -8.82
C ASP A 215 20.16 11.26 -9.62
N PRO A 216 18.86 10.93 -9.52
CA PRO A 216 17.84 11.64 -10.27
C PRO A 216 17.54 13.02 -9.65
N THR A 217 17.21 13.96 -10.51
CA THR A 217 16.73 15.29 -10.10
C THR A 217 15.39 15.20 -9.37
N PRO A 218 15.03 16.23 -8.56
CA PRO A 218 13.71 16.28 -7.92
C PRO A 218 12.53 16.19 -8.89
N ASN A 219 12.67 16.72 -10.11
CA ASN A 219 11.64 16.65 -11.15
C ASN A 219 11.48 15.23 -11.71
N GLU A 220 12.57 14.52 -11.94
CA GLU A 220 12.54 13.13 -12.39
C GLU A 220 11.92 12.23 -11.32
N VAL A 221 12.27 12.43 -10.04
CA VAL A 221 11.64 11.72 -8.92
C VAL A 221 10.14 12.01 -8.86
N ARG A 222 9.73 13.25 -9.15
CA ARG A 222 8.32 13.62 -9.20
C ARG A 222 7.59 12.92 -10.34
N LEU A 223 8.17 12.94 -11.54
CA LEU A 223 7.63 12.27 -12.72
C LEU A 223 7.49 10.74 -12.47
N ALA A 224 8.52 10.12 -11.92
CA ALA A 224 8.47 8.70 -11.56
C ALA A 224 7.36 8.40 -10.56
N ALA A 225 7.10 9.29 -9.60
CA ALA A 225 6.01 9.12 -8.65
C ALA A 225 4.62 9.22 -9.33
N ASP A 226 4.48 10.09 -10.32
CA ASP A 226 3.25 10.20 -11.12
C ASP A 226 3.06 8.97 -12.03
N MET A 227 4.13 8.43 -12.62
CA MET A 227 4.10 7.18 -13.40
C MET A 227 3.71 5.96 -12.53
N VAL A 228 4.32 5.83 -11.35
CA VAL A 228 3.99 4.76 -10.39
C VAL A 228 2.53 4.87 -9.94
N MET A 229 2.05 6.10 -9.70
CA MET A 229 0.65 6.35 -9.36
C MET A 229 -0.30 6.00 -10.50
N GLY A 230 0.08 6.31 -11.73
CA GLY A 230 -0.66 5.92 -12.93
C GLY A 230 -0.85 4.41 -13.04
N ARG A 231 0.17 3.61 -12.68
CA ARG A 231 0.06 2.14 -12.63
C ARG A 231 -0.94 1.68 -11.55
N LEU A 232 -0.95 2.33 -10.38
CA LEU A 232 -1.93 2.04 -9.33
C LEU A 232 -3.34 2.43 -9.75
N ILE A 233 -3.53 3.61 -10.37
CA ILE A 233 -4.83 4.07 -10.87
C ILE A 233 -5.37 3.11 -11.94
N ALA A 234 -4.54 2.69 -12.89
CA ALA A 234 -4.93 1.72 -13.92
C ALA A 234 -5.36 0.38 -13.29
N LEU A 235 -4.68 -0.06 -12.23
CA LEU A 235 -5.05 -1.28 -11.51
C LEU A 235 -6.37 -1.13 -10.74
N VAL A 236 -6.67 0.05 -10.20
CA VAL A 236 -7.97 0.38 -9.57
C VAL A 236 -9.08 0.40 -10.63
N ALA A 237 -8.83 0.99 -11.81
CA ALA A 237 -9.76 1.03 -12.94
C ALA A 237 -10.14 -0.40 -13.39
N ASP A 238 -9.13 -1.25 -13.56
CA ASP A 238 -9.31 -2.66 -13.93
C ASP A 238 -10.09 -3.43 -12.84
N LEU A 239 -9.80 -3.19 -11.56
CA LEU A 239 -10.51 -3.82 -10.44
C LEU A 239 -11.97 -3.39 -10.35
N ARG A 240 -12.28 -2.14 -10.70
CA ARG A 240 -13.64 -1.57 -10.70
C ARG A 240 -14.40 -1.85 -11.99
N HIS A 241 -13.71 -2.24 -13.07
CA HIS A 241 -14.25 -2.27 -14.45
C HIS A 241 -14.76 -0.90 -14.88
N GLU A 242 -14.06 0.16 -14.50
CA GLU A 242 -14.39 1.55 -14.78
C GLU A 242 -13.23 2.22 -15.55
N THR A 243 -13.54 3.26 -16.31
CA THR A 243 -12.52 4.12 -16.91
C THR A 243 -11.96 5.05 -15.84
N ALA A 244 -10.63 5.09 -15.70
CA ALA A 244 -10.00 6.02 -14.78
C ALA A 244 -10.30 7.47 -15.19
N PRO A 245 -10.59 8.37 -14.24
CA PRO A 245 -10.68 9.79 -14.55
C PRO A 245 -9.31 10.24 -15.07
N HIS A 246 -9.32 11.21 -16.00
CA HIS A 246 -8.07 11.78 -16.51
C HIS A 246 -7.24 12.30 -15.32
N PRO A 247 -5.93 12.01 -15.25
CA PRO A 247 -5.09 12.56 -14.22
C PRO A 247 -5.16 14.09 -14.31
N HIS A 248 -5.48 14.73 -13.18
CA HIS A 248 -5.47 16.19 -13.08
C HIS A 248 -4.09 16.70 -13.51
N GLY A 249 -4.02 17.44 -14.62
CA GLY A 249 -2.82 18.15 -15.05
C GLY A 249 -2.25 17.80 -16.43
N VAL A 250 -2.88 16.93 -17.19
CA VAL A 250 -2.63 16.85 -18.63
C VAL A 250 -3.85 17.47 -19.31
N GLU A 251 -3.85 18.81 -19.45
CA GLU A 251 -4.66 19.45 -20.47
C GLU A 251 -4.32 18.76 -21.80
N ARG A 252 -5.32 18.23 -22.48
CA ARG A 252 -5.15 17.92 -23.89
C ARG A 252 -4.70 19.22 -24.55
N VAL A 253 -3.52 19.20 -25.13
CA VAL A 253 -3.28 20.09 -26.26
C VAL A 253 -4.20 19.54 -27.35
N ASP A 254 -5.43 20.04 -27.31
CA ASP A 254 -6.38 19.76 -28.39
C ASP A 254 -5.77 20.35 -29.65
N ASP A 255 -5.72 19.56 -30.70
CA ASP A 255 -5.49 19.96 -32.09
C ASP A 255 -6.47 21.07 -32.47
N ALA A 256 -6.20 22.27 -32.03
CA ALA A 256 -6.83 23.47 -32.54
C ALA A 256 -5.83 24.19 -33.47
N GLY A 257 -5.78 23.74 -34.72
CA GLY A 257 -4.94 24.37 -35.70
C GLY A 257 -4.83 23.64 -37.04
N ALA A 258 -5.94 23.19 -37.55
CA ALA A 258 -6.02 22.89 -38.96
C ALA A 258 -7.19 23.73 -39.55
N LEU A 259 -6.88 24.95 -40.00
CA LEU A 259 -7.51 25.67 -41.11
C LEU A 259 -6.46 26.58 -41.70
#